data_f338007bbab80694680aa48f6bac3287
#
_entry.id   f338007bbab80694680aa48f6bac3287
#
_cell.length_a   1.000
_cell.length_b   1.000
_cell.length_c   1.000
_cell.angle_alpha   90.00
_cell.angle_beta   90.00
_cell.angle_gamma   90.00
#
_symmetry.space_group_name_H-M   'P 1'
#
loop_
_entity.id
_entity.type
_entity.pdbx_description
1 polymer ?
#
loop_
_entity_poly.entity_id
_entity_poly.type
_entity_poly.pdbx_seq_one_letter_code
_entity_poly.pdbx_strand_id
1 'polypeptide(L)'
;MNIRQQYMTLLEQLVAIPSVSALETNLPETATIIANEFRKLGAQVIYDDTYFAPFVVAKFSSHNPNAKTLVIYNHYDVQPAEPLNLWQSNPWTLTAHDGKLYGRGVNDDKGNLTARLAAIAEYLAENNQELPINITFIVEGSEETASRYLT
;
A
#
# COMPACT_ATOMS: atom_id res chain seq x y z
N MET A 1 -7.45 -15.40 -12.34
CA MET A 1 -6.22 -14.60 -12.12
C MET A 1 -5.56 -15.17 -10.87
N ASN A 2 -4.28 -15.48 -10.90
CA ASN A 2 -3.59 -15.91 -9.69
C ASN A 2 -3.28 -14.70 -8.79
N ILE A 3 -2.97 -14.95 -7.52
CA ILE A 3 -2.73 -13.90 -6.51
C ILE A 3 -1.63 -12.95 -6.97
N ARG A 4 -0.50 -13.48 -7.44
CA ARG A 4 0.61 -12.67 -7.94
C ARG A 4 0.18 -11.70 -9.05
N GLN A 5 -0.60 -12.15 -10.00
CA GLN A 5 -1.08 -11.29 -11.10
C GLN A 5 -2.07 -10.24 -10.61
N GLN A 6 -2.93 -10.58 -9.64
CA GLN A 6 -3.85 -9.64 -9.02
C GLN A 6 -3.10 -8.47 -8.36
N TYR A 7 -2.05 -8.78 -7.59
CA TYR A 7 -1.28 -7.74 -6.90
C TYR A 7 -0.33 -6.98 -7.82
N MET A 8 0.13 -7.57 -8.92
CA MET A 8 0.80 -6.81 -9.99
C MET A 8 -0.14 -5.78 -10.60
N THR A 9 -1.39 -6.13 -10.88
CA THR A 9 -2.41 -5.19 -11.39
C THR A 9 -2.71 -4.09 -10.35
N LEU A 10 -2.76 -4.43 -9.06
CA LEU A 10 -2.90 -3.41 -8.00
C LEU A 10 -1.71 -2.44 -8.00
N LEU A 11 -0.48 -2.94 -8.11
CA LEU A 11 0.71 -2.09 -8.17
C LEU A 11 0.67 -1.19 -9.42
N GLU A 12 0.30 -1.72 -10.58
CA GLU A 12 0.10 -0.91 -11.80
C GLU A 12 -0.90 0.23 -11.56
N GLN A 13 -2.04 -0.08 -10.93
CA GLN A 13 -3.06 0.91 -10.59
C GLN A 13 -2.52 1.98 -9.63
N LEU A 14 -1.84 1.57 -8.56
CA LEU A 14 -1.30 2.50 -7.57
C LEU A 14 -0.20 3.39 -8.15
N VAL A 15 0.68 2.85 -9.01
CA VAL A 15 1.74 3.64 -9.68
C VAL A 15 1.13 4.65 -10.65
N ALA A 16 0.03 4.30 -11.34
CA ALA A 16 -0.64 5.19 -12.27
C ALA A 16 -1.30 6.41 -11.58
N ILE A 17 -1.47 6.38 -10.26
CA ILE A 17 -2.05 7.49 -9.50
C ILE A 17 -0.93 8.31 -8.86
N PRO A 18 -0.70 9.57 -9.30
CA PRO A 18 0.28 10.47 -8.70
C PRO A 18 -0.18 10.98 -7.32
N SER A 19 -0.05 10.17 -6.29
CA SER A 19 -0.36 10.54 -4.90
C SER A 19 0.78 11.32 -4.28
N VAL A 20 0.99 12.55 -4.76
CA VAL A 20 2.11 13.41 -4.36
C VAL A 20 1.70 14.27 -3.16
N SER A 21 2.20 13.95 -1.97
CA SER A 21 1.84 14.64 -0.73
C SER A 21 2.25 16.13 -0.71
N ALA A 22 3.39 16.46 -1.30
CA ALA A 22 3.84 17.85 -1.43
C ALA A 22 2.90 18.73 -2.28
N LEU A 23 2.12 18.13 -3.18
CA LEU A 23 1.14 18.79 -4.04
C LEU A 23 -0.31 18.53 -3.60
N GLU A 24 -0.50 17.73 -2.56
CA GLU A 24 -1.81 17.30 -2.04
C GLU A 24 -2.70 16.68 -3.11
N THR A 25 -2.11 15.88 -4.03
CA THR A 25 -2.83 15.27 -5.16
C THR A 25 -3.15 13.81 -4.91
N ASN A 26 -4.38 13.39 -5.27
CA ASN A 26 -4.84 12.01 -5.33
C ASN A 26 -4.67 11.16 -4.05
N LEU A 27 -4.45 11.79 -2.89
CA LEU A 27 -4.23 11.06 -1.63
C LEU A 27 -5.49 10.31 -1.17
N PRO A 28 -6.70 10.92 -1.12
CA PRO A 28 -7.91 10.21 -0.71
C PRO A 28 -8.31 9.06 -1.64
N GLU A 29 -8.10 9.23 -2.96
CA GLU A 29 -8.36 8.17 -3.94
C GLU A 29 -7.46 6.96 -3.69
N THR A 30 -6.15 7.22 -3.50
CA THR A 30 -5.16 6.15 -3.25
C THR A 30 -5.46 5.43 -1.93
N ALA A 31 -5.74 6.17 -0.86
CA ALA A 31 -6.11 5.60 0.44
C ALA A 31 -7.37 4.72 0.35
N THR A 32 -8.37 5.15 -0.44
CA THR A 32 -9.62 4.41 -0.65
C THR A 32 -9.37 3.07 -1.34
N ILE A 33 -8.53 3.04 -2.37
CA ILE A 33 -8.15 1.79 -3.06
C ILE A 33 -7.47 0.84 -2.08
N ILE A 34 -6.51 1.32 -1.30
CA ILE A 34 -5.77 0.53 -0.31
C ILE A 34 -6.70 -0.01 0.77
N ALA A 35 -7.57 0.82 1.32
CA ALA A 35 -8.55 0.41 2.32
C ALA A 35 -9.48 -0.71 1.80
N ASN A 36 -9.89 -0.61 0.53
CA ASN A 36 -10.72 -1.63 -0.10
C ASN A 36 -9.97 -2.95 -0.32
N GLU A 37 -8.68 -2.91 -0.65
CA GLU A 37 -7.88 -4.14 -0.76
C GLU A 37 -7.74 -4.84 0.59
N PHE A 38 -7.51 -4.11 1.67
CA PHE A 38 -7.51 -4.69 3.02
C PHE A 38 -8.87 -5.32 3.40
N ARG A 39 -9.99 -4.64 3.07
CA ARG A 39 -11.34 -5.19 3.31
C ARG A 39 -11.58 -6.47 2.54
N LYS A 40 -11.15 -6.56 1.28
CA LYS A 40 -11.26 -7.79 0.46
C LYS A 40 -10.51 -8.98 1.09
N LEU A 41 -9.42 -8.72 1.81
CA LEU A 41 -8.66 -9.73 2.55
C LEU A 41 -9.24 -10.07 3.93
N GLY A 42 -10.37 -9.46 4.30
CA GLY A 42 -11.05 -9.73 5.59
C GLY A 42 -10.52 -8.91 6.76
N ALA A 43 -9.70 -7.88 6.54
CA ALA A 43 -9.27 -7.00 7.60
C ALA A 43 -10.41 -6.11 8.13
N GLN A 44 -10.41 -5.85 9.44
CA GLN A 44 -11.14 -4.73 10.01
C GLN A 44 -10.39 -3.44 9.66
N VAL A 45 -11.04 -2.54 8.92
CA VAL A 45 -10.40 -1.31 8.42
C VAL A 45 -11.01 -0.08 9.11
N ILE A 46 -10.14 0.73 9.69
CA ILE A 46 -10.44 2.11 10.11
C ILE A 46 -9.88 3.01 9.01
N TYR A 47 -10.73 3.87 8.46
CA TYR A 47 -10.37 4.88 7.48
C TYR A 47 -10.59 6.24 8.13
N ASP A 48 -9.53 6.97 8.39
CA ASP A 48 -9.57 8.29 9.02
C ASP A 48 -9.23 9.36 7.98
N ASP A 49 -10.24 10.10 7.58
CA ASP A 49 -10.20 11.21 6.62
C ASP A 49 -10.25 12.58 7.30
N THR A 50 -9.88 12.65 8.57
CA THR A 50 -9.77 13.93 9.31
C THR A 50 -8.83 14.90 8.62
N TYR A 51 -7.81 14.38 7.94
CA TYR A 51 -6.83 15.16 7.20
C TYR A 51 -6.93 14.87 5.70
N PHE A 52 -6.39 15.79 4.88
CA PHE A 52 -6.36 15.64 3.41
C PHE A 52 -5.62 14.35 2.96
N ALA A 53 -4.68 13.87 3.75
CA ALA A 53 -4.00 12.60 3.56
C ALA A 53 -4.58 11.55 4.53
N PRO A 54 -5.60 10.77 4.15
CA PRO A 54 -6.26 9.85 5.05
C PRO A 54 -5.34 8.76 5.58
N PHE A 55 -5.53 8.37 6.85
CA PHE A 55 -4.92 7.19 7.43
C PHE A 55 -5.76 5.95 7.17
N VAL A 56 -5.09 4.84 6.90
CA VAL A 56 -5.72 3.53 6.80
C VAL A 56 -5.10 2.61 7.85
N VAL A 57 -5.90 2.20 8.84
CA VAL A 57 -5.47 1.19 9.82
C VAL A 57 -6.23 -0.10 9.54
N ALA A 58 -5.51 -1.16 9.16
CA ALA A 58 -6.12 -2.45 8.86
C ALA A 58 -5.65 -3.52 9.84
N LYS A 59 -6.62 -4.21 10.47
CA LYS A 59 -6.37 -5.20 11.51
C LYS A 59 -6.84 -6.58 11.07
N PHE A 60 -5.92 -7.53 11.06
CA PHE A 60 -6.19 -8.95 10.93
C PHE A 60 -6.06 -9.61 12.30
N SER A 61 -7.08 -10.32 12.73
CA SER A 61 -7.08 -11.00 14.03
C SER A 61 -6.83 -12.49 13.86
N SER A 62 -5.93 -13.03 14.65
CA SER A 62 -5.77 -14.48 14.81
C SER A 62 -6.88 -15.03 15.70
N HIS A 63 -7.29 -16.27 15.47
CA HIS A 63 -8.19 -17.00 16.38
C HIS A 63 -7.51 -17.41 17.70
N ASN A 64 -6.19 -17.35 17.78
CA ASN A 64 -5.46 -17.60 19.01
C ASN A 64 -5.53 -16.39 19.94
N PRO A 65 -6.20 -16.48 21.11
CA PRO A 65 -6.34 -15.34 22.05
C PRO A 65 -5.01 -14.84 22.63
N ASN A 66 -3.96 -15.67 22.57
CA ASN A 66 -2.62 -15.31 23.03
C ASN A 66 -1.69 -14.89 21.89
N ALA A 67 -2.22 -14.69 20.69
CA ALA A 67 -1.41 -14.29 19.53
C ALA A 67 -0.75 -12.94 19.75
N LYS A 68 0.53 -12.86 19.40
CA LYS A 68 1.25 -11.58 19.34
C LYS A 68 0.75 -10.74 18.17
N THR A 69 0.93 -9.44 18.24
CA THR A 69 0.61 -8.51 17.17
C THR A 69 1.87 -8.04 16.47
N LEU A 70 1.94 -8.26 15.16
CA LEU A 70 2.90 -7.61 14.28
C LEU A 70 2.31 -6.30 13.79
N VAL A 71 3.02 -5.20 14.00
CA VAL A 71 2.66 -3.91 13.42
C VAL A 71 3.53 -3.66 12.19
N ILE A 72 2.89 -3.32 11.07
CA ILE A 72 3.53 -3.02 9.79
C ILE A 72 3.18 -1.59 9.42
N TYR A 73 4.20 -0.78 9.22
CA TYR A 73 4.05 0.59 8.74
C TYR A 73 4.33 0.65 7.24
N ASN A 74 3.51 1.43 6.53
CA ASN A 74 3.69 1.79 5.13
C ASN A 74 3.19 3.22 4.91
N HIS A 75 3.62 3.81 3.79
CA HIS A 75 2.99 5.01 3.25
C HIS A 75 2.58 4.81 1.79
N TYR A 76 1.63 5.62 1.32
CA TYR A 76 1.13 5.55 -0.05
C TYR A 76 1.39 6.81 -0.85
N ASP A 77 1.86 7.86 -0.20
CA ASP A 77 2.30 9.06 -0.90
C ASP A 77 3.69 8.85 -1.53
N VAL A 78 4.01 9.75 -2.43
CA VAL A 78 5.26 9.72 -3.18
C VAL A 78 5.82 11.13 -3.37
N GLN A 79 7.14 11.21 -3.61
CA GLN A 79 7.79 12.44 -4.08
C GLN A 79 7.33 12.82 -5.49
N PRO A 80 7.40 14.10 -5.86
CA PRO A 80 7.28 14.53 -7.25
C PRO A 80 8.19 13.72 -8.18
N ALA A 81 7.78 13.54 -9.43
CA ALA A 81 8.57 12.80 -10.42
C ALA A 81 9.56 13.67 -11.20
N GLU A 82 9.52 14.97 -11.00
CA GLU A 82 10.39 15.95 -11.65
C GLU A 82 11.87 15.78 -11.22
N PRO A 83 12.83 16.03 -12.11
CA PRO A 83 12.66 16.38 -13.53
C PRO A 83 12.37 15.15 -14.41
N LEU A 84 11.27 15.20 -15.19
CA LEU A 84 10.78 14.07 -15.99
C LEU A 84 11.76 13.57 -17.03
N ASN A 85 12.65 14.41 -17.53
CA ASN A 85 13.64 14.05 -18.54
C ASN A 85 14.76 13.12 -18.02
N LEU A 86 14.85 12.87 -16.74
CA LEU A 86 15.78 11.91 -16.14
C LEU A 86 15.22 10.48 -16.07
N TRP A 87 13.92 10.31 -16.31
CA TRP A 87 13.30 8.99 -16.33
C TRP A 87 13.50 8.33 -17.69
N GLN A 88 13.84 7.04 -17.68
CA GLN A 88 13.95 6.23 -18.91
C GLN A 88 12.58 5.78 -19.44
N SER A 89 11.56 5.77 -18.57
CA SER A 89 10.16 5.48 -18.89
C SER A 89 9.25 6.45 -18.14
N ASN A 90 7.98 6.52 -18.51
CA ASN A 90 7.01 7.34 -17.77
C ASN A 90 6.95 6.89 -16.29
N PRO A 91 7.23 7.78 -15.32
CA PRO A 91 7.22 7.44 -13.88
C PRO A 91 5.88 6.96 -13.35
N TRP A 92 4.78 7.29 -14.02
CA TRP A 92 3.43 6.90 -13.66
C TRP A 92 2.93 5.66 -14.43
N THR A 93 3.85 4.94 -15.06
CA THR A 93 3.55 3.68 -15.75
C THR A 93 4.50 2.61 -15.22
N LEU A 94 3.95 1.56 -14.60
CA LEU A 94 4.75 0.44 -14.14
C LEU A 94 5.45 -0.21 -15.32
N THR A 95 6.77 -0.18 -15.37
CA THR A 95 7.58 -0.73 -16.47
C THR A 95 8.45 -1.86 -15.96
N ALA A 96 8.44 -2.99 -16.64
CA ALA A 96 9.32 -4.12 -16.34
C ALA A 96 10.50 -4.15 -17.34
N HIS A 97 11.72 -4.15 -16.83
CA HIS A 97 12.94 -4.26 -17.64
C HIS A 97 14.03 -4.99 -16.84
N ASP A 98 14.73 -5.92 -17.47
CA ASP A 98 15.83 -6.71 -16.87
C ASP A 98 15.47 -7.36 -15.51
N GLY A 99 14.23 -7.89 -15.42
CA GLY A 99 13.76 -8.55 -14.19
C GLY A 99 13.47 -7.61 -13.03
N LYS A 100 13.43 -6.30 -13.26
CA LYS A 100 13.13 -5.25 -12.28
C LYS A 100 11.87 -4.49 -12.70
N LEU A 101 11.23 -3.86 -11.72
CA LEU A 101 10.08 -2.98 -11.90
C LEU A 101 10.50 -1.53 -11.67
N TYR A 102 10.04 -0.64 -12.54
CA TYR A 102 10.32 0.78 -12.50
C TYR A 102 9.04 1.59 -12.51
N GLY A 103 9.02 2.67 -11.75
CA GLY A 103 7.93 3.63 -11.62
C GLY A 103 8.05 4.40 -10.32
N ARG A 104 7.42 5.58 -10.23
CA ARG A 104 7.41 6.36 -8.99
C ARG A 104 6.59 5.61 -7.93
N GLY A 105 7.21 5.40 -6.74
CA GLY A 105 6.61 4.65 -5.64
C GLY A 105 6.79 3.12 -5.70
N VAL A 106 7.40 2.57 -6.74
CA VAL A 106 7.63 1.11 -6.82
C VAL A 106 8.55 0.62 -5.69
N ASN A 107 9.60 1.35 -5.39
CA ASN A 107 10.52 1.01 -4.30
C ASN A 107 10.11 1.67 -2.98
N ASP A 108 9.43 2.82 -3.05
CA ASP A 108 9.12 3.69 -1.93
C ASP A 108 7.74 4.34 -2.11
N ASP A 109 6.66 3.78 -1.56
CA ASP A 109 6.56 2.56 -0.75
C ASP A 109 5.43 1.65 -1.26
N LYS A 110 4.75 2.03 -2.39
CA LYS A 110 3.60 1.32 -2.98
C LYS A 110 3.91 -0.13 -3.32
N GLY A 111 5.13 -0.40 -3.82
CA GLY A 111 5.57 -1.76 -4.14
C GLY A 111 5.73 -2.62 -2.89
N ASN A 112 6.31 -2.10 -1.81
CA ASN A 112 6.44 -2.82 -0.55
C ASN A 112 5.07 -3.12 0.08
N LEU A 113 4.16 -2.13 0.08
CA LEU A 113 2.79 -2.33 0.53
C LEU A 113 2.11 -3.45 -0.27
N THR A 114 2.20 -3.39 -1.59
CA THR A 114 1.58 -4.38 -2.48
C THR A 114 2.16 -5.78 -2.30
N ALA A 115 3.48 -5.89 -2.11
CA ALA A 115 4.14 -7.16 -1.85
C ALA A 115 3.70 -7.78 -0.52
N ARG A 116 3.52 -6.95 0.52
CA ARG A 116 3.02 -7.39 1.83
C ARG A 116 1.56 -7.86 1.76
N LEU A 117 0.71 -7.15 1.02
CA LEU A 117 -0.67 -7.57 0.76
C LEU A 117 -0.72 -8.90 0.01
N ALA A 118 0.13 -9.08 -1.01
CA ALA A 118 0.23 -10.36 -1.74
C ALA A 118 0.63 -11.51 -0.82
N ALA A 119 1.62 -11.31 0.05
CA ALA A 119 2.06 -12.32 1.00
C ALA A 119 0.96 -12.73 1.97
N ILE A 120 0.17 -11.77 2.48
CA ILE A 120 -0.99 -12.08 3.34
C ILE A 120 -2.05 -12.85 2.56
N ALA A 121 -2.36 -12.43 1.32
CA ALA A 121 -3.34 -13.11 0.49
C ALA A 121 -2.96 -14.56 0.20
N GLU A 122 -1.69 -14.82 -0.13
CA GLU A 122 -1.16 -16.17 -0.34
C GLU A 122 -1.25 -17.00 0.95
N TYR A 123 -0.80 -16.43 2.07
CA TYR A 123 -0.86 -17.12 3.35
C TYR A 123 -2.30 -17.50 3.75
N LEU A 124 -3.24 -16.57 3.64
CA LEU A 124 -4.65 -16.81 3.95
C LEU A 124 -5.25 -17.90 3.04
N ALA A 125 -4.93 -17.88 1.74
CA ALA A 125 -5.42 -18.87 0.79
C ALA A 125 -4.90 -20.29 1.10
N GLU A 126 -3.67 -20.43 1.60
CA GLU A 126 -3.04 -21.70 1.93
C GLU A 126 -3.40 -22.22 3.33
N ASN A 127 -3.89 -21.36 4.23
CA ASN A 127 -4.11 -21.67 5.64
C ASN A 127 -5.56 -21.45 6.10
N ASN A 128 -6.56 -21.83 5.26
CA ASN A 128 -7.99 -21.78 5.57
C ASN A 128 -8.47 -20.38 6.06
N GLN A 129 -7.89 -19.32 5.55
CA GLN A 129 -8.18 -17.92 5.94
C GLN A 129 -7.78 -17.59 7.39
N GLU A 130 -6.86 -18.34 7.99
CA GLU A 130 -6.39 -18.14 9.35
C GLU A 130 -4.97 -17.61 9.39
N LEU A 131 -4.70 -16.69 10.34
CA LEU A 131 -3.38 -16.16 10.63
C LEU A 131 -2.89 -16.67 12.00
N PRO A 132 -1.60 -17.04 12.15
CA PRO A 132 -1.04 -17.49 13.41
C PRO A 132 -0.82 -16.36 14.41
N ILE A 133 -0.79 -15.11 13.94
CA ILE A 133 -0.57 -13.89 14.71
C ILE A 133 -1.57 -12.81 14.30
N ASN A 134 -1.76 -11.82 15.17
CA ASN A 134 -2.46 -10.60 14.76
C ASN A 134 -1.54 -9.73 13.89
N ILE A 135 -2.09 -9.09 12.86
CA ILE A 135 -1.34 -8.14 12.04
C ILE A 135 -2.11 -6.82 12.02
N THR A 136 -1.40 -5.73 12.29
CA THR A 136 -1.95 -4.38 12.16
C THR A 136 -1.11 -3.59 11.17
N PHE A 137 -1.71 -3.16 10.08
CA PHE A 137 -1.12 -2.18 9.18
C PHE A 137 -1.51 -0.77 9.62
N ILE A 138 -0.54 0.12 9.58
CA ILE A 138 -0.71 1.57 9.67
C ILE A 138 -0.19 2.14 8.36
N VAL A 139 -1.06 2.75 7.57
CA VAL A 139 -0.71 3.27 6.25
C VAL A 139 -1.09 4.74 6.18
N GLU A 140 -0.11 5.60 5.93
CA GLU A 140 -0.30 7.04 5.85
C GLU A 140 -0.03 7.61 4.46
N GLY A 141 -0.40 8.87 4.24
CA GLY A 141 -0.24 9.58 2.97
C GLY A 141 0.54 10.88 3.06
N SER A 142 1.41 11.04 4.06
CA SER A 142 2.19 12.26 4.27
C SER A 142 3.63 12.02 4.73
N GLU A 143 4.15 10.80 4.53
CA GLU A 143 5.51 10.42 4.94
C GLU A 143 6.55 11.30 4.24
N GLU A 144 6.41 11.49 2.96
CA GLU A 144 7.29 12.28 2.10
C GLU A 144 7.26 13.80 2.41
N THR A 145 6.38 14.19 3.33
CA THR A 145 6.29 15.56 3.89
C THR A 145 6.44 15.57 5.42
N ALA A 146 7.27 14.63 5.93
CA ALA A 146 7.63 14.47 7.34
C ALA A 146 6.47 14.03 8.24
N SER A 147 5.56 13.18 7.73
CA SER A 147 4.44 12.58 8.50
C SER A 147 3.67 13.62 9.32
N ARG A 148 3.40 14.78 8.74
CA ARG A 148 2.89 15.99 9.45
C ARG A 148 1.57 15.78 10.20
N TYR A 149 0.88 14.68 9.93
CA TYR A 149 -0.39 14.33 10.58
C TYR A 149 -0.26 13.15 11.56
N LEU A 150 0.94 12.55 11.68
CA LEU A 150 1.22 11.47 12.62
C LEU A 150 1.70 12.09 13.95
N THR A 151 0.76 12.42 14.86
CA THR A 151 1.04 13.06 16.16
C THR A 151 0.51 12.22 17.31
#